data_d60f9b19056e1424cc12a92fe8033d5e
#
_entry.id   d60f9b19056e1424cc12a92fe8033d5e
#
_cell.length_a   1.000
_cell.length_b   1.000
_cell.length_c   1.000
_cell.angle_alpha   90.00
_cell.angle_beta   90.00
_cell.angle_gamma   90.00
#
_symmetry.space_group_name_H-M   'P 1'
#
loop_
_entity.id
_entity.type
_entity.pdbx_description
1 polymer ?
#
loop_
_entity_poly.entity_id
_entity_poly.type
_entity_poly.pdbx_seq_one_letter_code
_entity_poly.pdbx_strand_id
1 'polypeptide(L)'
;FFFVCYLNMYKEIKGGGAKAFGQYLVLFFKFFSIAMGFSLHNSIAVTEGHRGKRSAFVRTPKFNMLSLKDSWQKNKYLQKKLPKSVFFEGLLTLYFGFGLLSSFLVAYVGDKDHFDFGLFPFHLMLFFGFGYVFVKSIRSNG
;
A
#
# COMPACT_ATOMS: atom_id res chain seq x y z
N PHE A 1 -10.28 -16.72 5.45
CA PHE A 1 -11.66 -16.32 5.17
C PHE A 1 -11.75 -15.43 3.94
N PHE A 2 -11.22 -14.21 3.97
CA PHE A 2 -11.33 -13.23 2.87
C PHE A 2 -10.85 -13.76 1.52
N PHE A 3 -9.72 -14.46 1.50
CA PHE A 3 -9.18 -15.05 0.28
C PHE A 3 -10.19 -15.95 -0.44
N VAL A 4 -10.86 -16.84 0.30
CA VAL A 4 -11.84 -17.77 -0.25
C VAL A 4 -13.12 -17.05 -0.70
N CYS A 5 -13.62 -16.12 0.09
CA CYS A 5 -14.81 -15.34 -0.27
C CYS A 5 -14.62 -14.56 -1.57
N TYR A 6 -13.51 -13.81 -1.68
CA TYR A 6 -13.23 -13.06 -2.90
C TYR A 6 -12.89 -13.94 -4.10
N LEU A 7 -12.28 -15.11 -3.87
CA LEU A 7 -12.06 -16.08 -4.93
C LEU A 7 -13.37 -16.58 -5.51
N ASN A 8 -14.36 -16.89 -4.67
CA ASN A 8 -15.67 -17.34 -5.15
C ASN A 8 -16.38 -16.22 -5.94
N MET A 9 -16.40 -14.99 -5.43
CA MET A 9 -16.93 -13.84 -6.17
C MET A 9 -16.22 -13.64 -7.53
N TYR A 10 -14.89 -13.78 -7.56
CA TYR A 10 -14.13 -13.62 -8.79
C TYR A 10 -14.45 -14.70 -9.82
N LYS A 11 -14.66 -15.95 -9.38
CA LYS A 11 -15.08 -17.07 -10.24
C LYS A 11 -16.45 -16.81 -10.87
N GLU A 12 -17.41 -16.27 -10.12
CA GLU A 12 -18.74 -15.93 -10.65
C GLU A 12 -18.67 -14.87 -11.75
N ILE A 13 -17.77 -13.88 -11.61
CA ILE A 13 -17.66 -12.75 -12.55
C ILE A 13 -16.83 -13.11 -13.79
N LYS A 14 -15.74 -13.83 -13.63
CA LYS A 14 -14.74 -14.10 -14.70
C LYS A 14 -14.72 -15.53 -15.23
N GLY A 15 -15.55 -16.39 -14.66
CA GLY A 15 -15.51 -17.82 -14.92
C GLY A 15 -14.39 -18.54 -14.17
N GLY A 16 -14.46 -19.88 -14.13
CA GLY A 16 -13.45 -20.73 -13.50
C GLY A 16 -12.27 -21.02 -14.43
N GLY A 17 -11.22 -21.60 -13.86
CA GLY A 17 -10.05 -22.10 -14.60
C GLY A 17 -8.72 -21.59 -14.04
N ALA A 18 -7.63 -22.24 -14.42
CA ALA A 18 -6.28 -21.92 -13.93
C ALA A 18 -5.85 -20.47 -14.25
N LYS A 19 -6.21 -19.95 -15.42
CA LYS A 19 -5.91 -18.57 -15.83
C LYS A 19 -6.63 -17.54 -14.93
N ALA A 20 -7.92 -17.77 -14.65
CA ALA A 20 -8.72 -16.93 -13.78
C ALA A 20 -8.16 -16.94 -12.35
N PHE A 21 -7.76 -18.11 -11.85
CA PHE A 21 -7.13 -18.24 -10.53
C PHE A 21 -5.80 -17.48 -10.45
N GLY A 22 -4.93 -17.58 -11.45
CA GLY A 22 -3.68 -16.82 -11.50
C GLY A 22 -3.90 -15.29 -11.51
N GLN A 23 -4.86 -14.82 -12.28
CA GLN A 23 -5.25 -13.40 -12.29
C GLN A 23 -5.79 -12.94 -10.94
N TYR A 24 -6.58 -13.79 -10.28
CA TYR A 24 -7.09 -13.53 -8.94
C TYR A 24 -5.95 -13.39 -7.93
N LEU A 25 -4.96 -14.29 -7.94
CA LEU A 25 -3.81 -14.21 -7.04
C LEU A 25 -3.06 -12.88 -7.17
N VAL A 26 -2.80 -12.46 -8.41
CA VAL A 26 -2.13 -11.17 -8.68
C VAL A 26 -2.97 -9.99 -8.18
N LEU A 27 -4.27 -10.02 -8.42
CA LEU A 27 -5.20 -8.98 -7.96
C LEU A 27 -5.26 -8.92 -6.44
N PHE A 28 -5.38 -10.09 -5.79
CA PHE A 28 -5.42 -10.20 -4.33
C PHE A 28 -4.15 -9.66 -3.70
N PHE A 29 -2.98 -10.05 -4.21
CA PHE A 29 -1.69 -9.56 -3.73
C PHE A 29 -1.58 -8.04 -3.85
N LYS A 30 -1.93 -7.47 -5.02
CA LYS A 30 -1.91 -6.01 -5.23
C LYS A 30 -2.85 -5.28 -4.28
N PHE A 31 -4.09 -5.75 -4.18
CA PHE A 31 -5.08 -5.13 -3.31
C PHE A 31 -4.64 -5.16 -1.84
N PHE A 32 -4.19 -6.33 -1.37
CA PHE A 32 -3.77 -6.50 0.02
C PHE A 32 -2.54 -5.66 0.35
N SER A 33 -1.56 -5.61 -0.55
CA SER A 33 -0.36 -4.76 -0.39
C SER A 33 -0.71 -3.29 -0.27
N ILE A 34 -1.60 -2.78 -1.14
CA ILE A 34 -2.05 -1.38 -1.08
C ILE A 34 -2.83 -1.11 0.21
N ALA A 35 -3.75 -2.01 0.59
CA ALA A 35 -4.52 -1.88 1.83
C ALA A 35 -3.60 -1.83 3.06
N MET A 36 -2.57 -2.67 3.10
CA MET A 36 -1.55 -2.62 4.15
C MET A 36 -0.74 -1.32 4.14
N GLY A 37 -0.40 -0.80 2.95
CA GLY A 37 0.29 0.48 2.81
C GLY A 37 -0.49 1.66 3.42
N PHE A 38 -1.81 1.65 3.31
CA PHE A 38 -2.67 2.66 3.92
C PHE A 38 -2.88 2.48 5.43
N SER A 39 -2.43 1.39 6.03
CA SER A 39 -2.61 1.12 7.46
C SER A 39 -2.03 2.23 8.35
N LEU A 40 -0.90 2.82 7.95
CA LEU A 40 -0.30 3.94 8.67
C LEU A 40 -1.23 5.16 8.72
N HIS A 41 -1.80 5.55 7.59
CA HIS A 41 -2.73 6.68 7.52
C HIS A 41 -3.98 6.43 8.37
N ASN A 42 -4.54 5.23 8.29
CA ASN A 42 -5.69 4.83 9.10
C ASN A 42 -5.36 4.85 10.60
N SER A 43 -4.19 4.37 10.99
CA SER A 43 -3.73 4.37 12.38
C SER A 43 -3.55 5.80 12.92
N ILE A 44 -2.98 6.69 12.11
CA ILE A 44 -2.84 8.11 12.47
C ILE A 44 -4.22 8.74 12.63
N ALA A 45 -5.13 8.54 11.67
CA ALA A 45 -6.47 9.10 11.72
C ALA A 45 -7.27 8.64 12.94
N VAL A 46 -7.22 7.34 13.25
CA VAL A 46 -7.87 6.77 14.46
C VAL A 46 -7.26 7.36 15.73
N THR A 47 -5.95 7.47 15.80
CA THR A 47 -5.26 8.03 16.98
C THR A 47 -5.59 9.51 17.19
N GLU A 48 -5.63 10.29 16.10
CA GLU A 48 -6.03 11.70 16.16
C GLU A 48 -7.48 11.86 16.57
N GLY A 49 -8.38 11.04 16.04
CA GLY A 49 -9.79 11.01 16.44
C GLY A 49 -9.99 10.66 17.92
N HIS A 50 -9.26 9.64 18.39
CA HIS A 50 -9.33 9.23 19.81
C HIS A 50 -8.78 10.31 20.76
N ARG A 51 -7.80 11.09 20.32
CA ARG A 51 -7.28 12.25 21.07
C ARG A 51 -8.18 13.49 21.00
N GLY A 52 -9.32 13.41 20.34
CA GLY A 52 -10.25 14.54 20.20
C GLY A 52 -9.74 15.68 19.34
N LYS A 53 -8.75 15.43 18.48
CA LYS A 53 -8.20 16.44 17.56
C LYS A 53 -9.26 16.80 16.52
N ARG A 54 -9.78 18.02 16.59
CA ARG A 54 -10.71 18.55 15.60
C ARG A 54 -9.92 18.94 14.35
N SER A 55 -10.19 18.28 13.23
CA SER A 55 -9.70 18.70 11.92
C SER A 55 -10.71 19.65 11.28
N ALA A 56 -10.23 20.73 10.67
CA ALA A 56 -11.09 21.59 9.87
C ALA A 56 -11.65 20.80 8.68
N PHE A 57 -12.92 21.01 8.36
CA PHE A 57 -13.52 20.41 7.17
C PHE A 57 -12.86 21.00 5.92
N VAL A 58 -12.08 20.20 5.23
CA VAL A 58 -11.47 20.56 3.96
C VAL A 58 -12.39 20.05 2.84
N ARG A 59 -12.99 20.97 2.09
CA ARG A 59 -13.76 20.59 0.90
C ARG A 59 -12.85 19.91 -0.11
N THR A 60 -13.33 18.81 -0.66
CA THR A 60 -12.65 18.16 -1.80
C THR A 60 -12.49 19.18 -2.93
N PRO A 61 -11.28 19.49 -3.37
CA PRO A 61 -11.09 20.45 -4.46
C PRO A 61 -11.75 19.89 -5.73
N LYS A 62 -12.71 20.66 -6.27
CA LYS A 62 -13.30 20.35 -7.57
C LYS A 62 -12.35 20.88 -8.64
N PHE A 63 -11.66 19.99 -9.30
CA PHE A 63 -10.86 20.33 -10.47
C PHE A 63 -11.82 20.44 -11.66
N ASN A 64 -12.13 21.68 -12.08
CA ASN A 64 -12.91 21.91 -13.29
C ASN A 64 -12.01 21.68 -14.52
N MET A 65 -11.75 20.41 -14.83
CA MET A 65 -10.95 20.03 -16.01
C MET A 65 -11.90 20.02 -17.22
N LEU A 66 -11.78 21.03 -18.06
CA LEU A 66 -12.58 21.19 -19.28
C LEU A 66 -11.94 20.50 -20.49
N SER A 67 -10.66 20.17 -20.42
CA SER A 67 -9.95 19.51 -21.51
C SER A 67 -8.95 18.45 -20.99
N LEU A 68 -8.63 17.45 -21.84
CA LEU A 68 -7.62 16.40 -21.55
C LEU A 68 -6.19 16.95 -21.40
N LYS A 69 -5.96 18.21 -21.77
CA LYS A 69 -4.67 18.90 -21.65
C LYS A 69 -4.52 19.67 -20.34
N ASP A 70 -5.60 19.81 -19.55
CA ASP A 70 -5.55 20.51 -18.29
C ASP A 70 -4.78 19.68 -17.25
N SER A 71 -3.67 20.24 -16.75
CA SER A 71 -2.84 19.60 -15.74
C SER A 71 -3.36 19.92 -14.33
N TRP A 72 -3.80 18.91 -13.60
CA TRP A 72 -4.20 19.03 -12.20
C TRP A 72 -3.01 19.42 -11.28
N GLN A 73 -1.78 19.17 -11.71
CA GLN A 73 -0.55 19.42 -10.93
C GLN A 73 -0.25 20.91 -10.68
N LYS A 74 -0.81 21.80 -11.50
CA LYS A 74 -0.63 23.27 -11.35
C LYS A 74 -1.70 23.93 -10.48
N ASN A 75 -2.57 23.15 -9.85
CA ASN A 75 -3.68 23.72 -9.10
C ASN A 75 -3.23 24.24 -7.73
N LYS A 76 -3.67 25.46 -7.37
CA LYS A 76 -3.38 26.13 -6.10
C LYS A 76 -3.86 25.40 -4.84
N TYR A 77 -4.75 24.40 -5.00
CA TYR A 77 -5.31 23.59 -3.89
C TYR A 77 -4.46 22.38 -3.54
N LEU A 78 -3.40 22.10 -4.30
CA LEU A 78 -2.47 21.03 -3.94
C LEU A 78 -1.63 21.44 -2.74
N GLN A 79 -1.54 20.57 -1.77
CA GLN A 79 -0.64 20.78 -0.63
C GLN A 79 0.80 20.65 -1.13
N LYS A 80 1.55 21.76 -1.11
CA LYS A 80 2.97 21.78 -1.51
C LYS A 80 3.93 21.26 -0.43
N LYS A 81 3.44 20.97 0.78
CA LYS A 81 4.28 20.49 1.88
C LYS A 81 4.06 18.99 2.09
N LEU A 82 5.14 18.23 2.05
CA LEU A 82 5.12 16.81 2.38
C LEU A 82 4.64 16.63 3.84
N PRO A 83 3.57 15.88 4.07
CA PRO A 83 3.14 15.55 5.43
C PRO A 83 4.20 14.66 6.11
N LYS A 84 4.29 14.76 7.44
CA LYS A 84 5.23 13.95 8.23
C LYS A 84 5.00 12.43 8.06
N SER A 85 3.80 12.01 7.71
CA SER A 85 3.47 10.62 7.42
C SER A 85 4.33 10.02 6.31
N VAL A 86 4.71 10.82 5.30
CA VAL A 86 5.55 10.37 4.18
C VAL A 86 6.94 9.92 4.66
N PHE A 87 7.49 10.59 5.67
CA PHE A 87 8.75 10.16 6.27
C PHE A 87 8.62 8.77 6.93
N PHE A 88 7.53 8.54 7.66
CA PHE A 88 7.26 7.24 8.29
C PHE A 88 6.97 6.14 7.26
N GLU A 89 6.31 6.46 6.13
CA GLU A 89 6.11 5.52 5.02
C GLU A 89 7.45 5.07 4.43
N GLY A 90 8.38 6.02 4.21
CA GLY A 90 9.72 5.73 3.74
C GLY A 90 10.51 4.85 4.72
N LEU A 91 10.44 5.16 6.01
CA LEU A 91 11.11 4.40 7.08
C LEU A 91 10.55 2.96 7.16
N LEU A 92 9.24 2.79 7.10
CA LEU A 92 8.61 1.47 7.07
C LEU A 92 8.98 0.69 5.80
N THR A 93 9.06 1.35 4.65
CA THR A 93 9.53 0.72 3.41
C THR A 93 10.94 0.17 3.57
N LEU A 94 11.86 0.96 4.14
CA LEU A 94 13.23 0.53 4.41
C LEU A 94 13.29 -0.63 5.42
N TYR A 95 12.48 -0.55 6.48
CA TYR A 95 12.41 -1.59 7.50
C TYR A 95 11.95 -2.94 6.91
N PHE A 96 10.88 -2.95 6.10
CA PHE A 96 10.40 -4.17 5.46
C PHE A 96 11.31 -4.64 4.33
N GLY A 97 12.00 -3.71 3.64
CA GLY A 97 13.07 -4.04 2.70
C GLY A 97 14.24 -4.75 3.38
N PHE A 98 14.64 -4.26 4.55
CA PHE A 98 15.65 -4.95 5.38
C PHE A 98 15.18 -6.34 5.82
N GLY A 99 13.91 -6.48 6.20
CA GLY A 99 13.31 -7.77 6.54
C GLY A 99 13.36 -8.79 5.38
N LEU A 100 13.14 -8.33 4.13
CA LEU A 100 13.31 -9.17 2.94
C LEU A 100 14.76 -9.60 2.76
N LEU A 101 15.70 -8.67 2.84
CA LEU A 101 17.13 -8.98 2.74
C LEU A 101 17.58 -9.94 3.84
N SER A 102 17.14 -9.73 5.06
CA SER A 102 17.42 -10.60 6.20
C SER A 102 16.89 -12.02 5.97
N SER A 103 15.68 -12.17 5.42
CA SER A 103 15.13 -13.49 5.10
C SER A 103 16.01 -14.27 4.10
N PHE A 104 16.60 -13.60 3.12
CA PHE A 104 17.54 -14.21 2.19
C PHE A 104 18.89 -14.50 2.82
N LEU A 105 19.41 -13.59 3.63
CA LEU A 105 20.72 -13.77 4.28
C LEU A 105 20.69 -14.93 5.28
N VAL A 106 19.64 -15.03 6.08
CA VAL A 106 19.45 -16.13 7.03
C VAL A 106 19.30 -17.46 6.30
N ALA A 107 18.58 -17.48 5.18
CA ALA A 107 18.45 -18.66 4.35
C ALA A 107 19.77 -19.09 3.70
N TYR A 108 20.67 -18.14 3.41
CA TYR A 108 21.98 -18.42 2.77
C TYR A 108 23.07 -18.82 3.77
N VAL A 109 23.09 -18.20 4.95
CA VAL A 109 24.13 -18.37 5.97
C VAL A 109 23.74 -19.39 7.05
N GLY A 110 22.43 -19.59 7.24
CA GLY A 110 21.89 -20.52 8.26
C GLY A 110 22.00 -21.98 7.86
N ASP A 111 21.92 -22.83 8.88
CA ASP A 111 21.87 -24.27 8.69
C ASP A 111 20.63 -24.62 7.85
N LYS A 112 20.77 -25.51 6.86
CA LYS A 112 19.75 -25.83 5.86
C LYS A 112 18.41 -26.32 6.43
N ASP A 113 18.41 -26.69 7.71
CA ASP A 113 17.24 -27.19 8.43
C ASP A 113 16.31 -26.09 8.98
N HIS A 114 16.70 -24.80 8.89
CA HIS A 114 15.95 -23.66 9.42
C HIS A 114 15.54 -22.64 8.35
N PHE A 115 15.02 -23.12 7.23
CA PHE A 115 14.54 -22.31 6.14
C PHE A 115 13.16 -21.70 6.50
N ASP A 116 13.15 -20.61 7.27
CA ASP A 116 11.89 -19.98 7.69
C ASP A 116 11.46 -18.88 6.73
N PHE A 117 10.83 -19.29 5.62
CA PHE A 117 10.15 -18.39 4.68
C PHE A 117 8.78 -17.90 5.18
N GLY A 118 8.38 -18.22 6.40
CA GLY A 118 7.03 -17.95 6.89
C GLY A 118 6.64 -16.48 6.82
N LEU A 119 7.56 -15.57 7.12
CA LEU A 119 7.31 -14.12 7.11
C LEU A 119 7.63 -13.44 5.77
N PHE A 120 8.32 -14.09 4.86
CA PHE A 120 8.73 -13.52 3.59
C PHE A 120 7.57 -12.93 2.76
N PRO A 121 6.43 -13.63 2.55
CA PRO A 121 5.30 -13.07 1.80
C PRO A 121 4.74 -11.79 2.44
N PHE A 122 4.70 -11.73 3.79
CA PHE A 122 4.22 -10.55 4.51
C PHE A 122 5.17 -9.37 4.36
N HIS A 123 6.47 -9.59 4.52
CA HIS A 123 7.47 -8.54 4.30
C HIS A 123 7.41 -8.01 2.87
N LEU A 124 7.23 -8.90 1.88
CA LEU A 124 7.10 -8.53 0.49
C LEU A 124 5.86 -7.65 0.25
N MET A 125 4.71 -8.06 0.78
CA MET A 125 3.45 -7.29 0.65
C MET A 125 3.55 -5.92 1.31
N LEU A 126 4.14 -5.84 2.51
CA LEU A 126 4.32 -4.60 3.26
C LEU A 126 5.34 -3.68 2.58
N PHE A 127 6.44 -4.23 2.08
CA PHE A 127 7.44 -3.48 1.31
C PHE A 127 6.81 -2.82 0.06
N PHE A 128 6.07 -3.59 -0.73
CA PHE A 128 5.36 -3.04 -1.91
C PHE A 128 4.26 -2.08 -1.52
N GLY A 129 3.50 -2.36 -0.46
CA GLY A 129 2.42 -1.51 0.00
C GLY A 129 2.90 -0.13 0.45
N PHE A 130 3.83 -0.08 1.41
CA PHE A 130 4.39 1.17 1.91
C PHE A 130 5.22 1.88 0.85
N GLY A 131 6.01 1.14 0.05
CA GLY A 131 6.78 1.71 -1.06
C GLY A 131 5.89 2.36 -2.12
N TYR A 132 4.78 1.74 -2.48
CA TYR A 132 3.81 2.31 -3.42
C TYR A 132 3.20 3.61 -2.87
N VAL A 133 2.73 3.60 -1.61
CA VAL A 133 2.15 4.79 -0.98
C VAL A 133 3.19 5.90 -0.88
N PHE A 134 4.40 5.60 -0.43
CA PHE A 134 5.51 6.54 -0.33
C PHE A 134 5.83 7.23 -1.67
N VAL A 135 6.02 6.44 -2.74
CA VAL A 135 6.30 6.98 -4.08
C VAL A 135 5.15 7.85 -4.58
N LYS A 136 3.91 7.43 -4.35
CA LYS A 136 2.73 8.21 -4.75
C LYS A 136 2.62 9.50 -3.94
N SER A 137 2.87 9.46 -2.65
CA SER A 137 2.87 10.64 -1.77
C SER A 137 3.92 11.68 -2.21
N ILE A 138 5.12 11.24 -2.57
CA ILE A 138 6.15 12.15 -3.11
C ILE A 138 5.70 12.75 -4.44
N ARG A 139 5.25 11.92 -5.39
CA ARG A 139 4.86 12.39 -6.74
C ARG A 139 3.64 13.31 -6.74
N SER A 140 2.77 13.20 -5.76
CA SER A 140 1.59 14.06 -5.66
C SER A 140 1.91 15.45 -5.08
N ASN A 141 3.05 15.58 -4.39
CA ASN A 141 3.48 16.83 -3.75
C ASN A 141 4.64 17.53 -4.49
N GLY A 142 5.23 16.90 -5.49
CA GLY A 142 6.21 17.52 -6.41
C GLY A 142 5.57 17.92 -7.72
#